data_0ca62b7f283ac98ad4b3c161e58efd8a
#
_entry.id   0ca62b7f283ac98ad4b3c161e58efd8a
#
_cell.length_a   1.000
_cell.length_b   1.000
_cell.length_c   1.000
_cell.angle_alpha   90.00
_cell.angle_beta   90.00
_cell.angle_gamma   90.00
#
_symmetry.space_group_name_H-M   'P 1'
#
loop_
_entity.id
_entity.type
_entity.pdbx_description
1 polymer ?
#
loop_
_entity_poly.entity_id
_entity_poly.type
_entity_poly.pdbx_seq_one_letter_code
_entity_poly.pdbx_strand_id
1 'polypeptide(L)'
;MKRRDFFKNVGNVGAFGAGAMALGMMSDQSRADQATAYGTSTGEALNGPYLDLSKGPDNKVAYARMNGNLDESKQKYGWFKGYIMAVRPNKPLVDCVGIEGFGVSRLEQQADGSYAKILREVGLYTDLRSGEVLEEWENPMTNETVKVYPIANDPFNYVIADHFPAPPEFGGLNKEEPPKIPFVLPWQQRGNRIDMEIHINLFYPNALDPKKWVRESSGPMVSVSEMFAFHVDAQQMQDPSYTTLPFSGTWGRITPFLPWMLMGQEPGHCLYQAFMGSGEDLEQVHSRQVLDYVEKHYPKYFTAPETYDPNTPSLSSLELYAIEREPFQG
;
A
#
# COMPACT_ATOMS: atom_id res chain seq x y z
N MET A 1 4.54 29.27 -3.49
CA MET A 1 4.87 27.92 -3.07
C MET A 1 5.10 27.11 -4.34
N LYS A 2 6.28 26.55 -4.57
CA LYS A 2 6.57 25.82 -5.81
C LYS A 2 5.86 24.46 -5.75
N ARG A 3 5.25 24.03 -6.86
CA ARG A 3 4.51 22.75 -6.98
C ARG A 3 5.23 21.54 -6.39
N ARG A 4 6.57 21.54 -6.41
CA ARG A 4 7.46 20.51 -5.82
C ARG A 4 7.40 20.42 -4.29
N ASP A 5 7.12 21.49 -3.57
CA ASP A 5 7.12 21.49 -2.11
C ASP A 5 5.79 20.99 -1.53
N PHE A 6 4.72 21.05 -2.32
CA PHE A 6 3.40 20.54 -1.97
C PHE A 6 3.40 18.99 -1.91
N PHE A 7 4.06 18.34 -2.88
CA PHE A 7 4.10 16.87 -2.99
C PHE A 7 5.03 16.19 -1.98
N LYS A 8 5.94 16.90 -1.33
CA LYS A 8 6.80 16.33 -0.28
C LYS A 8 6.04 15.87 0.97
N ASN A 9 4.81 16.32 1.15
CA ASN A 9 4.02 16.08 2.37
C ASN A 9 2.75 15.24 2.14
N VAL A 10 2.45 14.84 0.91
CA VAL A 10 1.31 13.96 0.62
C VAL A 10 1.86 12.56 0.37
N GLY A 11 1.76 11.71 1.38
CA GLY A 11 2.29 10.34 1.33
C GLY A 11 1.61 9.46 0.30
N ASN A 12 2.38 8.55 -0.21
CA ASN A 12 2.04 7.58 -1.24
C ASN A 12 1.07 6.51 -0.77
N VAL A 13 0.13 6.15 -1.61
CA VAL A 13 -0.87 5.10 -1.34
C VAL A 13 -0.76 4.00 -2.41
N GLY A 14 0.09 3.03 -2.17
CA GLY A 14 0.19 1.79 -2.93
C GLY A 14 -0.12 0.58 -2.07
N ALA A 15 -0.38 -0.58 -2.67
CA ALA A 15 -0.90 -1.75 -1.97
C ALA A 15 -0.03 -2.24 -0.79
N PHE A 16 1.29 -2.13 -0.86
CA PHE A 16 2.20 -2.59 0.21
C PHE A 16 2.84 -1.48 1.04
N GLY A 17 2.90 -0.26 0.51
CA GLY A 17 3.44 0.90 1.21
C GLY A 17 2.42 1.63 2.06
N ALA A 18 1.14 1.53 1.70
CA ALA A 18 0.04 2.24 2.35
C ALA A 18 -0.07 1.98 3.85
N GLY A 19 0.19 0.74 4.29
CA GLY A 19 0.07 0.37 5.70
C GLY A 19 0.93 1.21 6.64
N ALA A 20 2.18 1.50 6.29
CA ALA A 20 3.08 2.25 7.17
C ALA A 20 2.98 3.77 6.98
N MET A 21 2.85 4.24 5.73
CA MET A 21 2.73 5.68 5.46
C MET A 21 1.36 6.23 5.86
N ALA A 22 0.30 5.47 5.63
CA ALA A 22 -1.03 5.90 5.97
C ALA A 22 -1.30 5.85 7.49
N LEU A 23 -0.63 4.97 8.24
CA LEU A 23 -0.60 5.08 9.70
C LEU A 23 -0.01 6.44 10.15
N GLY A 24 0.92 7.02 9.37
CA GLY A 24 1.44 8.37 9.57
C GLY A 24 0.45 9.51 9.28
N MET A 25 -0.55 9.26 8.45
CA MET A 25 -1.57 10.27 8.07
C MET A 25 -2.85 10.22 8.90
N MET A 26 -3.00 9.26 9.80
CA MET A 26 -4.15 9.18 10.70
C MET A 26 -4.10 10.31 11.74
N SER A 27 -5.24 10.89 12.08
CA SER A 27 -5.34 11.81 13.23
C SER A 27 -4.98 11.08 14.53
N ASP A 28 -4.46 11.80 15.53
CA ASP A 28 -4.13 11.23 16.84
C ASP A 28 -5.32 10.51 17.47
N GLN A 29 -6.52 11.00 17.25
CA GLN A 29 -7.77 10.39 17.73
C GLN A 29 -8.06 9.07 17.02
N SER A 30 -7.89 8.99 15.68
CA SER A 30 -8.08 7.76 14.94
C SER A 30 -7.08 6.67 15.33
N ARG A 31 -5.85 7.04 15.71
CA ARG A 31 -4.81 6.12 16.18
C ARG A 31 -5.13 5.59 17.58
N ALA A 32 -5.51 6.50 18.49
CA ALA A 32 -5.94 6.14 19.85
C ALA A 32 -7.22 5.28 19.82
N ASP A 33 -8.18 5.62 18.97
CA ASP A 33 -9.44 4.89 18.81
C ASP A 33 -9.21 3.49 18.19
N GLN A 34 -8.26 3.33 17.24
CA GLN A 34 -7.88 2.00 16.74
C GLN A 34 -7.20 1.16 17.83
N ALA A 35 -6.24 1.72 18.55
CA ALA A 35 -5.59 1.03 19.66
C ALA A 35 -6.59 0.62 20.76
N THR A 36 -7.64 1.41 21.00
CA THR A 36 -8.68 1.12 21.98
C THR A 36 -9.80 0.23 21.44
N ALA A 37 -10.16 0.34 20.17
CA ALA A 37 -11.21 -0.46 19.52
C ALA A 37 -10.86 -1.94 19.40
N TYR A 38 -9.57 -2.29 19.22
CA TYR A 38 -9.10 -3.67 19.07
C TYR A 38 -8.66 -4.32 20.39
N GLY A 39 -8.71 -3.60 21.50
CA GLY A 39 -8.32 -4.09 22.82
C GLY A 39 -6.80 -4.16 23.00
N THR A 40 -6.38 -4.45 24.22
CA THR A 40 -4.98 -4.73 24.53
C THR A 40 -4.57 -6.04 23.88
N SER A 41 -3.40 -6.08 23.24
CA SER A 41 -2.79 -7.30 22.72
C SER A 41 -2.78 -8.39 23.81
N THR A 42 -3.45 -9.51 23.56
CA THR A 42 -3.57 -10.61 24.50
C THR A 42 -3.04 -11.89 23.88
N GLY A 43 -2.19 -12.61 24.61
CA GLY A 43 -1.63 -13.89 24.19
C GLY A 43 -0.15 -14.02 24.57
N GLU A 44 0.30 -15.25 24.82
CA GLU A 44 1.68 -15.52 25.27
C GLU A 44 2.74 -15.11 24.22
N ALA A 45 2.43 -15.28 22.94
CA ALA A 45 3.35 -14.90 21.87
C ALA A 45 3.36 -13.40 21.56
N LEU A 46 2.51 -12.60 22.19
CA LEU A 46 2.52 -11.13 22.06
C LEU A 46 3.43 -10.47 23.10
N ASN A 47 3.69 -11.16 24.22
CA ASN A 47 4.58 -10.71 25.29
C ASN A 47 5.61 -11.82 25.57
N GLY A 48 6.28 -12.24 24.54
CA GLY A 48 7.19 -13.38 24.59
C GLY A 48 8.62 -13.00 24.99
N PRO A 49 9.52 -14.01 25.04
CA PRO A 49 10.91 -13.80 25.48
C PRO A 49 11.74 -12.99 24.50
N TYR A 50 11.35 -12.90 23.24
CA TYR A 50 12.08 -12.15 22.23
C TYR A 50 11.44 -10.76 21.95
N LEU A 51 10.14 -10.70 21.71
CA LEU A 51 9.42 -9.47 21.43
C LEU A 51 8.24 -9.27 22.40
N ASP A 52 8.14 -8.07 22.94
CA ASP A 52 6.99 -7.59 23.69
C ASP A 52 6.21 -6.60 22.79
N LEU A 53 5.18 -7.09 22.12
CA LEU A 53 4.41 -6.32 21.15
C LEU A 53 3.51 -5.23 21.79
N SER A 54 3.61 -5.02 23.10
CA SER A 54 3.08 -3.82 23.75
C SER A 54 4.03 -2.61 23.63
N LYS A 55 5.25 -2.80 23.10
CA LYS A 55 6.30 -1.77 23.02
C LYS A 55 6.61 -1.37 21.58
N GLY A 56 6.77 -0.08 21.33
CA GLY A 56 7.10 0.48 20.01
C GLY A 56 8.37 -0.13 19.37
N PRO A 57 9.51 -0.23 20.09
CA PRO A 57 10.72 -0.85 19.55
C PRO A 57 10.52 -2.28 19.06
N ASP A 58 9.77 -3.10 19.79
CA ASP A 58 9.53 -4.51 19.44
C ASP A 58 8.51 -4.63 18.28
N ASN A 59 7.50 -3.75 18.25
CA ASN A 59 6.61 -3.63 17.09
C ASN A 59 7.36 -3.23 15.82
N LYS A 60 8.34 -2.31 15.92
CA LYS A 60 9.22 -1.94 14.80
C LYS A 60 9.92 -3.17 14.24
N VAL A 61 10.52 -4.00 15.09
CA VAL A 61 11.21 -5.23 14.66
C VAL A 61 10.22 -6.23 14.05
N ALA A 62 9.09 -6.49 14.69
CA ALA A 62 8.06 -7.39 14.18
C ALA A 62 7.57 -6.96 12.80
N TYR A 63 7.23 -5.68 12.65
CA TYR A 63 6.72 -5.12 11.41
C TYR A 63 7.80 -5.07 10.32
N ALA A 64 9.05 -4.80 10.66
CA ALA A 64 10.18 -4.83 9.74
C ALA A 64 10.40 -6.25 9.18
N ARG A 65 10.33 -7.30 10.04
CA ARG A 65 10.42 -8.70 9.62
C ARG A 65 9.27 -9.13 8.71
N MET A 66 8.05 -8.62 8.92
CA MET A 66 6.92 -8.86 8.03
C MET A 66 7.11 -8.19 6.67
N ASN A 67 7.62 -6.99 6.67
CA ASN A 67 7.69 -6.14 5.47
C ASN A 67 9.02 -6.23 4.71
N GLY A 68 10.02 -6.93 5.25
CA GLY A 68 11.33 -7.07 4.65
C GLY A 68 12.11 -8.23 5.25
N ASN A 69 13.42 -8.13 5.18
CA ASN A 69 14.37 -9.05 5.79
C ASN A 69 15.38 -8.25 6.60
N LEU A 70 15.58 -8.58 7.89
CA LEU A 70 16.60 -7.92 8.72
C LEU A 70 18.04 -8.23 8.27
N ASP A 71 18.23 -9.28 7.46
CA ASP A 71 19.46 -9.47 6.68
C ASP A 71 19.41 -8.54 5.46
N GLU A 72 20.08 -7.40 5.54
CA GLU A 72 20.07 -6.34 4.53
C GLU A 72 20.61 -6.80 3.16
N SER A 73 21.33 -7.92 3.10
CA SER A 73 21.79 -8.51 1.84
C SER A 73 20.66 -9.20 1.06
N LYS A 74 19.51 -9.46 1.71
CA LYS A 74 18.40 -10.19 1.12
C LYS A 74 17.25 -9.28 0.78
N GLN A 75 16.65 -9.53 -0.37
CA GLN A 75 15.38 -8.93 -0.76
C GLN A 75 14.20 -9.80 -0.35
N LYS A 76 13.02 -9.20 -0.28
CA LYS A 76 11.75 -9.87 0.01
C LYS A 76 10.70 -9.43 -1.00
N TYR A 77 9.92 -10.40 -1.48
CA TYR A 77 8.71 -10.14 -2.25
C TYR A 77 7.50 -10.08 -1.33
N GLY A 78 6.64 -9.12 -1.60
CA GLY A 78 5.25 -9.10 -1.17
C GLY A 78 4.38 -9.12 -2.41
N TRP A 79 3.26 -9.82 -2.41
CA TRP A 79 2.40 -10.00 -3.56
C TRP A 79 0.93 -9.71 -3.24
N PHE A 80 0.16 -9.37 -4.26
CA PHE A 80 -1.29 -9.25 -4.19
C PHE A 80 -1.94 -9.78 -5.46
N LYS A 81 -3.14 -10.37 -5.30
CA LYS A 81 -3.94 -10.90 -6.40
C LYS A 81 -5.42 -10.84 -6.05
N GLY A 82 -6.22 -10.29 -6.94
CA GLY A 82 -7.65 -10.12 -6.72
C GLY A 82 -8.37 -9.49 -7.90
N TYR A 83 -9.42 -8.75 -7.61
CA TYR A 83 -10.23 -8.10 -8.64
C TYR A 83 -10.76 -6.76 -8.17
N ILE A 84 -11.15 -5.97 -9.15
CA ILE A 84 -11.70 -4.63 -8.99
C ILE A 84 -13.11 -4.63 -9.55
N MET A 85 -14.03 -4.13 -8.74
CA MET A 85 -15.46 -4.02 -9.07
C MET A 85 -15.86 -2.54 -9.10
N ALA A 86 -16.80 -2.20 -9.95
CA ALA A 86 -17.44 -0.88 -9.95
C ALA A 86 -18.72 -0.92 -9.12
N VAL A 87 -18.80 -0.07 -8.12
CA VAL A 87 -19.98 0.19 -7.31
C VAL A 87 -20.60 1.51 -7.76
N ARG A 88 -21.86 1.49 -8.22
CA ARG A 88 -22.60 2.66 -8.66
C ARG A 88 -23.96 2.76 -7.97
N PRO A 89 -24.45 3.97 -7.62
CA PRO A 89 -25.74 4.13 -6.98
C PRO A 89 -26.87 3.48 -7.79
N ASN A 90 -27.70 2.66 -7.13
CA ASN A 90 -28.86 1.99 -7.72
C ASN A 90 -28.57 1.13 -8.98
N LYS A 91 -27.34 0.66 -9.14
CA LYS A 91 -26.94 -0.26 -10.20
C LYS A 91 -26.39 -1.55 -9.61
N PRO A 92 -26.47 -2.68 -10.31
CA PRO A 92 -25.76 -3.90 -9.93
C PRO A 92 -24.26 -3.66 -9.83
N LEU A 93 -23.59 -4.42 -8.96
CA LEU A 93 -22.15 -4.52 -8.92
C LEU A 93 -21.63 -5.01 -10.28
N VAL A 94 -20.56 -4.43 -10.77
CA VAL A 94 -19.92 -4.82 -12.04
C VAL A 94 -18.49 -5.25 -11.77
N ASP A 95 -18.18 -6.49 -12.08
CA ASP A 95 -16.81 -6.99 -12.11
C ASP A 95 -16.08 -6.36 -13.29
N CYS A 96 -14.99 -5.62 -13.02
CA CYS A 96 -14.30 -4.86 -14.04
C CYS A 96 -13.08 -5.59 -14.57
N VAL A 97 -12.06 -5.76 -13.72
CA VAL A 97 -10.77 -6.32 -14.09
C VAL A 97 -10.17 -7.11 -12.93
N GLY A 98 -9.29 -8.07 -13.22
CA GLY A 98 -8.38 -8.62 -12.24
C GLY A 98 -7.27 -7.64 -11.92
N ILE A 99 -6.62 -7.83 -10.79
CA ILE A 99 -5.40 -7.13 -10.38
C ILE A 99 -4.41 -8.14 -9.82
N GLU A 100 -3.21 -8.16 -10.37
CA GLU A 100 -2.10 -8.98 -9.89
C GLU A 100 -0.83 -8.14 -9.85
N GLY A 101 -0.05 -8.30 -8.79
CA GLY A 101 1.20 -7.57 -8.69
C GLY A 101 2.03 -7.95 -7.48
N PHE A 102 3.23 -7.40 -7.46
CA PHE A 102 4.16 -7.62 -6.36
C PHE A 102 5.04 -6.40 -6.14
N GLY A 103 5.54 -6.31 -4.92
CA GLY A 103 6.61 -5.39 -4.56
C GLY A 103 7.86 -6.18 -4.19
N VAL A 104 9.02 -5.66 -4.56
CA VAL A 104 10.32 -6.17 -4.15
C VAL A 104 11.02 -5.15 -3.28
N SER A 105 11.47 -5.57 -2.10
CA SER A 105 12.02 -4.67 -1.10
C SER A 105 13.27 -5.19 -0.42
N ARG A 106 14.07 -4.26 0.11
CA ARG A 106 15.15 -4.49 1.08
C ARG A 106 14.93 -3.57 2.26
N LEU A 107 15.48 -3.94 3.39
CA LEU A 107 15.61 -3.06 4.54
C LEU A 107 17.02 -2.51 4.60
N GLU A 108 17.16 -1.29 5.08
CA GLU A 108 18.42 -0.64 5.41
C GLU A 108 18.28 -0.02 6.80
N GLN A 109 19.07 -0.48 7.77
CA GLN A 109 19.03 0.06 9.12
C GLN A 109 19.68 1.45 9.14
N GLN A 110 18.95 2.41 9.69
CA GLN A 110 19.39 3.79 9.78
C GLN A 110 20.15 4.03 11.10
N ALA A 111 20.91 5.11 11.17
CA ALA A 111 21.72 5.47 12.35
C ALA A 111 20.89 5.68 13.64
N ASP A 112 19.61 6.05 13.52
CA ASP A 112 18.66 6.18 14.63
C ASP A 112 18.01 4.87 15.04
N GLY A 113 18.38 3.75 14.40
CA GLY A 113 17.83 2.42 14.64
C GLY A 113 16.48 2.16 13.98
N SER A 114 15.96 3.05 13.16
CA SER A 114 14.83 2.79 12.27
C SER A 114 15.28 1.92 11.08
N TYR A 115 14.29 1.40 10.31
CA TYR A 115 14.55 0.69 9.06
C TYR A 115 13.94 1.47 7.89
N ALA A 116 14.77 1.88 6.93
CA ALA A 116 14.27 2.31 5.64
C ALA A 116 13.89 1.06 4.82
N LYS A 117 12.63 0.96 4.41
CA LYS A 117 12.20 -0.04 3.42
C LYS A 117 12.32 0.58 2.04
N ILE A 118 13.20 0.00 1.25
CA ILE A 118 13.49 0.42 -0.12
C ILE A 118 12.72 -0.53 -1.03
N LEU A 119 11.77 0.00 -1.80
CA LEU A 119 10.75 -0.80 -2.47
C LEU A 119 10.50 -0.29 -3.89
N ARG A 120 10.26 -1.24 -4.80
CA ARG A 120 9.57 -1.06 -6.07
C ARG A 120 8.30 -1.90 -6.07
N GLU A 121 7.25 -1.39 -6.69
CA GLU A 121 5.97 -2.09 -6.80
C GLU A 121 5.46 -2.04 -8.23
N VAL A 122 5.06 -3.20 -8.76
CA VAL A 122 4.38 -3.34 -10.04
C VAL A 122 3.05 -4.06 -9.84
N GLY A 123 1.99 -3.55 -10.48
CA GLY A 123 0.67 -4.18 -10.49
C GLY A 123 0.03 -4.05 -11.86
N LEU A 124 -0.46 -5.15 -12.37
CA LEU A 124 -1.06 -5.28 -13.69
C LEU A 124 -2.55 -5.54 -13.56
N TYR A 125 -3.30 -5.01 -14.50
CA TYR A 125 -4.72 -5.31 -14.64
C TYR A 125 -4.90 -6.44 -15.65
N THR A 126 -5.77 -7.40 -15.34
CA THR A 126 -5.96 -8.61 -16.14
C THR A 126 -7.42 -8.77 -16.55
N ASP A 127 -7.65 -9.42 -17.66
CA ASP A 127 -8.98 -9.89 -18.04
C ASP A 127 -9.45 -10.98 -17.07
N LEU A 128 -10.69 -10.85 -16.59
CA LEU A 128 -11.25 -11.74 -15.57
C LEU A 128 -11.46 -13.19 -16.04
N ARG A 129 -11.54 -13.43 -17.35
CA ARG A 129 -11.79 -14.75 -17.93
C ARG A 129 -10.54 -15.44 -18.42
N SER A 130 -9.72 -14.71 -19.19
CA SER A 130 -8.50 -15.25 -19.77
C SER A 130 -7.28 -15.15 -18.85
N GLY A 131 -7.28 -14.18 -17.91
CA GLY A 131 -6.11 -13.83 -17.10
C GLY A 131 -5.03 -13.08 -17.86
N GLU A 132 -5.28 -12.70 -19.12
CA GLU A 132 -4.33 -11.93 -19.92
C GLU A 132 -4.17 -10.51 -19.38
N VAL A 133 -2.95 -9.99 -19.47
CA VAL A 133 -2.66 -8.60 -19.10
C VAL A 133 -3.34 -7.65 -20.07
N LEU A 134 -4.07 -6.68 -19.54
CA LEU A 134 -4.82 -5.71 -20.34
C LEU A 134 -3.94 -4.50 -20.69
N GLU A 135 -3.79 -4.22 -21.97
CA GLU A 135 -3.28 -2.94 -22.49
C GLU A 135 -4.44 -1.98 -22.84
N GLU A 136 -5.58 -2.56 -23.21
CA GLU A 136 -6.85 -1.86 -23.46
C GLU A 136 -7.99 -2.60 -22.75
N TRP A 137 -9.06 -1.89 -22.43
CA TRP A 137 -10.23 -2.45 -21.77
C TRP A 137 -11.51 -1.86 -22.34
N GLU A 138 -12.45 -2.73 -22.69
CA GLU A 138 -13.81 -2.32 -23.04
C GLU A 138 -14.57 -2.01 -21.75
N ASN A 139 -14.78 -0.72 -21.48
CA ASN A 139 -15.49 -0.27 -20.29
C ASN A 139 -17.01 -0.59 -20.43
N PRO A 140 -17.56 -1.57 -19.69
CA PRO A 140 -18.95 -1.96 -19.85
C PRO A 140 -19.95 -0.92 -19.34
N MET A 141 -19.48 0.14 -18.71
CA MET A 141 -20.32 1.22 -18.16
C MET A 141 -20.46 2.39 -19.13
N THR A 142 -19.44 2.63 -19.97
CA THR A 142 -19.44 3.70 -20.98
C THR A 142 -19.51 3.19 -22.42
N ASN A 143 -19.28 1.90 -22.66
CA ASN A 143 -19.12 1.25 -23.96
C ASN A 143 -17.95 1.85 -24.78
N GLU A 144 -16.91 2.31 -24.12
CA GLU A 144 -15.70 2.83 -24.75
C GLU A 144 -14.53 1.90 -24.50
N THR A 145 -13.66 1.76 -25.48
CA THR A 145 -12.35 1.12 -25.30
C THR A 145 -11.38 2.14 -24.74
N VAL A 146 -10.79 1.86 -23.59
CA VAL A 146 -9.85 2.75 -22.90
C VAL A 146 -8.49 2.08 -22.76
N LYS A 147 -7.42 2.87 -22.82
CA LYS A 147 -6.08 2.38 -22.57
C LYS A 147 -5.87 2.14 -21.09
N VAL A 148 -5.35 0.96 -20.73
CA VAL A 148 -5.04 0.58 -19.35
C VAL A 148 -3.63 1.02 -18.99
N TYR A 149 -3.45 1.53 -17.78
CA TYR A 149 -2.16 1.96 -17.26
C TYR A 149 -1.84 1.19 -15.97
N PRO A 150 -0.79 0.37 -15.96
CA PRO A 150 -0.41 -0.41 -14.80
C PRO A 150 0.12 0.46 -13.66
N ILE A 151 0.19 -0.14 -12.47
CA ILE A 151 0.92 0.39 -11.33
C ILE A 151 2.40 0.11 -11.58
N ALA A 152 3.26 1.13 -11.50
CA ALA A 152 4.71 0.99 -11.67
C ALA A 152 5.44 2.00 -10.76
N ASN A 153 5.33 1.79 -9.45
CA ASN A 153 5.87 2.70 -8.45
C ASN A 153 7.37 2.41 -8.19
N ASP A 154 8.24 3.39 -8.46
CA ASP A 154 9.69 3.29 -8.24
C ASP A 154 10.32 4.70 -8.11
N PRO A 155 10.83 5.09 -6.93
CA PRO A 155 10.78 4.33 -5.68
C PRO A 155 9.42 4.40 -4.97
N PHE A 156 9.21 3.44 -4.05
CA PHE A 156 8.06 3.42 -3.17
C PHE A 156 8.49 3.17 -1.72
N ASN A 157 9.37 4.03 -1.22
CA ASN A 157 10.10 3.87 0.04
C ASN A 157 9.34 4.41 1.23
N TYR A 158 9.56 3.83 2.42
CA TYR A 158 9.10 4.37 3.68
C TYR A 158 10.00 3.93 4.85
N VAL A 159 9.86 4.59 6.00
CA VAL A 159 10.65 4.31 7.20
C VAL A 159 9.79 3.64 8.26
N ILE A 160 10.31 2.58 8.86
CA ILE A 160 9.72 1.86 9.98
C ILE A 160 10.49 2.27 11.25
N ALA A 161 9.86 3.06 12.09
CA ALA A 161 10.44 3.57 13.33
C ALA A 161 9.70 3.02 14.55
N ASP A 162 10.19 3.30 15.75
CA ASP A 162 9.55 2.93 17.02
C ASP A 162 8.41 3.85 17.44
N HIS A 163 8.17 4.90 16.65
CA HIS A 163 7.06 5.83 16.78
C HIS A 163 6.38 6.03 15.43
N PHE A 164 5.08 6.32 15.46
CA PHE A 164 4.39 6.74 14.24
C PHE A 164 4.98 8.06 13.74
N PRO A 165 5.10 8.25 12.41
CA PRO A 165 5.53 9.53 11.87
C PRO A 165 4.54 10.63 12.29
N ALA A 166 5.06 11.84 12.54
CA ALA A 166 4.24 12.97 12.81
C ALA A 166 3.23 13.23 11.68
N PRO A 167 1.98 13.61 11.98
CA PRO A 167 1.03 13.99 10.96
C PRO A 167 1.57 15.18 10.15
N PRO A 168 1.28 15.25 8.85
CA PRO A 168 1.72 16.36 8.02
C PRO A 168 1.12 17.67 8.53
N GLU A 169 1.97 18.70 8.70
CA GLU A 169 1.51 20.03 9.06
C GLU A 169 0.82 20.69 7.87
N PHE A 170 -0.49 20.81 7.95
CA PHE A 170 -1.27 21.61 7.00
C PHE A 170 -1.23 23.09 7.40
N GLY A 171 -0.40 23.86 6.70
CA GLY A 171 -0.37 25.33 6.82
C GLY A 171 0.47 25.92 7.95
N GLY A 172 1.23 25.13 8.68
CA GLY A 172 2.20 25.63 9.69
C GLY A 172 1.58 26.42 10.85
N LEU A 173 0.32 26.15 11.19
CA LEU A 173 -0.40 26.85 12.26
C LEU A 173 -0.08 26.29 13.66
N ASN A 174 0.32 25.04 13.78
CA ASN A 174 0.77 24.44 15.02
C ASN A 174 2.27 24.66 15.19
N LYS A 175 2.66 25.40 16.22
CA LYS A 175 4.05 25.67 16.59
C LYS A 175 4.61 24.64 17.59
N GLU A 176 3.79 23.75 18.09
CA GLU A 176 4.19 22.71 19.04
C GLU A 176 4.55 21.44 18.28
N GLU A 177 5.68 20.81 18.63
CA GLU A 177 6.00 19.50 18.13
C GLU A 177 4.89 18.52 18.53
N PRO A 178 4.30 17.76 17.57
CA PRO A 178 3.28 16.79 17.90
C PRO A 178 3.86 15.70 18.82
N PRO A 179 3.07 15.15 19.76
CA PRO A 179 3.55 14.11 20.66
C PRO A 179 4.02 12.89 19.87
N LYS A 180 5.15 12.31 20.27
CA LYS A 180 5.65 11.05 19.70
C LYS A 180 4.74 9.91 20.16
N ILE A 181 3.96 9.35 19.26
CA ILE A 181 3.07 8.23 19.51
C ILE A 181 3.86 6.94 19.29
N PRO A 182 4.01 6.05 20.29
CA PRO A 182 4.70 4.78 20.11
C PRO A 182 4.09 3.93 18.99
N PHE A 183 4.92 3.30 18.20
CA PHE A 183 4.49 2.42 17.10
C PHE A 183 4.02 1.08 17.65
N VAL A 184 2.81 1.04 18.20
CA VAL A 184 2.16 -0.17 18.72
C VAL A 184 0.99 -0.51 17.81
N LEU A 185 1.02 -1.71 17.25
CA LEU A 185 0.05 -2.21 16.29
C LEU A 185 -1.00 -3.11 16.99
N PRO A 186 -2.20 -3.25 16.42
CA PRO A 186 -3.32 -3.96 17.04
C PRO A 186 -3.22 -5.48 16.87
N TRP A 187 -2.16 -6.07 17.39
CA TRP A 187 -1.92 -7.52 17.34
C TRP A 187 -2.92 -8.30 18.19
N GLN A 188 -3.41 -9.41 17.65
CA GLN A 188 -4.28 -10.37 18.34
C GLN A 188 -3.76 -11.79 18.11
N GLN A 189 -3.60 -12.56 19.17
CA GLN A 189 -3.22 -13.97 19.05
C GLN A 189 -4.45 -14.88 19.10
N ARG A 190 -4.51 -15.83 18.17
CA ARG A 190 -5.52 -16.88 18.10
C ARG A 190 -4.85 -18.23 17.86
N GLY A 191 -4.57 -18.97 18.94
CA GLY A 191 -3.78 -20.19 18.88
C GLY A 191 -2.35 -19.91 18.40
N ASN A 192 -1.88 -20.62 17.37
CA ASN A 192 -0.56 -20.39 16.75
C ASN A 192 -0.55 -19.30 15.66
N ARG A 193 -1.60 -18.49 15.57
CA ARG A 193 -1.69 -17.40 14.62
C ARG A 193 -1.77 -16.05 15.34
N ILE A 194 -1.01 -15.09 14.84
CA ILE A 194 -1.13 -13.68 15.20
C ILE A 194 -1.80 -12.98 14.03
N ASP A 195 -2.90 -12.29 14.32
CA ASP A 195 -3.66 -11.49 13.39
C ASP A 195 -3.39 -9.99 13.65
N MET A 196 -3.41 -9.19 12.60
CA MET A 196 -3.34 -7.74 12.68
C MET A 196 -4.24 -7.15 11.59
N GLU A 197 -5.17 -6.28 11.99
CA GLU A 197 -6.02 -5.55 11.06
C GLU A 197 -5.64 -4.07 11.09
N ILE A 198 -5.50 -3.48 9.90
CA ILE A 198 -5.19 -2.06 9.73
C ILE A 198 -6.25 -1.46 8.79
N HIS A 199 -6.94 -0.44 9.27
CA HIS A 199 -7.87 0.35 8.47
C HIS A 199 -7.31 1.75 8.28
N ILE A 200 -7.29 2.20 7.04
CA ILE A 200 -6.71 3.47 6.64
C ILE A 200 -7.77 4.26 5.88
N ASN A 201 -8.03 5.48 6.31
CA ASN A 201 -8.90 6.40 5.60
C ASN A 201 -8.11 7.65 5.28
N LEU A 202 -7.98 7.94 3.99
CA LEU A 202 -7.24 9.10 3.48
C LEU A 202 -8.20 10.08 2.81
N PHE A 203 -7.95 11.35 3.03
CA PHE A 203 -8.62 12.43 2.32
C PHE A 203 -7.58 13.51 1.99
N TYR A 204 -7.31 13.71 0.71
CA TYR A 204 -6.22 14.56 0.25
C TYR A 204 -6.54 15.24 -1.08
N PRO A 205 -5.84 16.35 -1.43
CA PRO A 205 -6.01 17.01 -2.71
C PRO A 205 -5.68 16.10 -3.90
N ASN A 206 -6.52 16.14 -4.93
CA ASN A 206 -6.33 15.33 -6.12
C ASN A 206 -5.17 15.85 -6.96
N ALA A 207 -4.24 14.99 -7.34
CA ALA A 207 -3.16 15.34 -8.27
C ALA A 207 -3.67 15.67 -9.68
N LEU A 208 -4.85 15.14 -10.06
CA LEU A 208 -5.52 15.40 -11.32
C LEU A 208 -6.51 16.58 -11.15
N ASP A 209 -6.07 17.81 -11.48
CA ASP A 209 -6.94 18.98 -11.47
C ASP A 209 -8.18 18.73 -12.36
N PRO A 210 -9.42 18.76 -11.83
CA PRO A 210 -10.63 18.45 -12.59
C PRO A 210 -10.89 19.40 -13.77
N LYS A 211 -10.27 20.57 -13.80
CA LYS A 211 -10.34 21.50 -14.96
C LYS A 211 -9.45 21.06 -16.12
N LYS A 212 -8.35 20.37 -15.82
CA LYS A 212 -7.43 19.83 -16.81
C LYS A 212 -7.79 18.39 -17.18
N TRP A 213 -8.11 17.58 -16.18
CA TRP A 213 -8.36 16.13 -16.28
C TRP A 213 -9.85 15.85 -16.17
N VAL A 214 -10.62 16.32 -17.16
CA VAL A 214 -12.10 16.37 -17.08
C VAL A 214 -12.73 14.99 -16.90
N ARG A 215 -12.18 13.95 -17.51
CA ARG A 215 -12.75 12.59 -17.46
C ARG A 215 -12.04 11.68 -16.44
N GLU A 216 -10.79 11.96 -16.15
CA GLU A 216 -9.95 11.16 -15.26
C GLU A 216 -10.11 11.54 -13.79
N SER A 217 -10.37 12.82 -13.53
CA SER A 217 -10.42 13.35 -12.17
C SER A 217 -11.75 13.09 -11.49
N SER A 218 -11.70 12.59 -10.27
CA SER A 218 -12.85 12.43 -9.38
C SER A 218 -13.26 13.70 -8.64
N GLY A 219 -12.71 14.84 -9.01
CA GLY A 219 -12.94 16.11 -8.32
C GLY A 219 -11.68 16.64 -7.63
N PRO A 220 -11.79 17.73 -6.84
CA PRO A 220 -10.63 18.41 -6.24
C PRO A 220 -9.97 17.63 -5.10
N MET A 221 -10.69 16.69 -4.50
CA MET A 221 -10.23 15.86 -3.38
C MET A 221 -10.40 14.38 -3.71
N VAL A 222 -9.51 13.57 -3.18
CA VAL A 222 -9.58 12.10 -3.26
C VAL A 222 -9.87 11.55 -1.88
N SER A 223 -10.82 10.61 -1.80
CA SER A 223 -11.09 9.82 -0.60
C SER A 223 -10.75 8.37 -0.89
N VAL A 224 -9.92 7.77 -0.05
CA VAL A 224 -9.52 6.36 -0.15
C VAL A 224 -9.66 5.70 1.21
N SER A 225 -10.28 4.51 1.22
CA SER A 225 -10.29 3.63 2.38
C SER A 225 -9.57 2.34 2.04
N GLU A 226 -8.66 1.89 2.90
CA GLU A 226 -7.95 0.63 2.74
C GLU A 226 -8.07 -0.21 4.00
N MET A 227 -8.27 -1.50 3.80
CA MET A 227 -8.47 -2.49 4.85
C MET A 227 -7.50 -3.63 4.62
N PHE A 228 -6.58 -3.81 5.56
CA PHE A 228 -5.60 -4.88 5.53
C PHE A 228 -5.84 -5.83 6.69
N ALA A 229 -5.83 -7.13 6.42
CA ALA A 229 -5.75 -8.16 7.44
C ALA A 229 -4.50 -9.00 7.20
N PHE A 230 -3.62 -9.10 8.19
CA PHE A 230 -2.37 -9.85 8.14
C PHE A 230 -2.44 -11.03 9.10
N HIS A 231 -1.86 -12.16 8.70
CA HIS A 231 -1.76 -13.37 9.49
C HIS A 231 -0.31 -13.86 9.48
N VAL A 232 0.28 -14.05 10.66
CA VAL A 232 1.64 -14.56 10.83
C VAL A 232 1.66 -15.71 11.85
N ASP A 233 2.69 -16.54 11.78
CA ASP A 233 2.91 -17.62 12.75
C ASP A 233 3.42 -17.07 14.08
N ALA A 234 2.78 -17.47 15.20
CA ALA A 234 3.11 -16.99 16.53
C ALA A 234 4.47 -17.48 17.03
N GLN A 235 4.88 -18.70 16.67
CA GLN A 235 6.16 -19.25 17.07
C GLN A 235 7.30 -18.55 16.33
N GLN A 236 7.14 -18.35 15.01
CA GLN A 236 8.12 -17.58 14.21
C GLN A 236 8.25 -16.13 14.67
N MET A 237 7.15 -15.51 15.13
CA MET A 237 7.19 -14.14 15.68
C MET A 237 8.15 -14.06 16.87
N GLN A 238 8.18 -15.05 17.73
CA GLN A 238 9.01 -15.08 18.95
C GLN A 238 10.37 -15.76 18.77
N ASP A 239 10.69 -16.23 17.57
CA ASP A 239 11.99 -16.84 17.28
C ASP A 239 12.92 -15.83 16.60
N PRO A 240 14.04 -15.40 17.25
CA PRO A 240 14.99 -14.45 16.68
C PRO A 240 15.77 -15.00 15.48
N SER A 241 15.75 -16.30 15.23
CA SER A 241 16.42 -16.89 14.05
C SER A 241 15.73 -16.56 12.74
N TYR A 242 14.44 -16.19 12.77
CA TYR A 242 13.72 -15.71 11.61
C TYR A 242 14.00 -14.24 11.35
N THR A 243 14.87 -13.91 10.40
CA THR A 243 15.15 -12.54 9.98
C THR A 243 14.01 -11.94 9.14
N THR A 244 13.09 -12.74 8.66
CA THR A 244 11.88 -12.36 7.94
C THR A 244 10.69 -13.19 8.40
N LEU A 245 9.49 -12.62 8.38
CA LEU A 245 8.25 -13.32 8.71
C LEU A 245 7.36 -13.38 7.47
N PRO A 246 7.11 -14.57 6.92
CA PRO A 246 6.06 -14.74 5.91
C PRO A 246 4.71 -14.37 6.50
N PHE A 247 3.87 -13.72 5.70
CA PHE A 247 2.49 -13.46 6.06
C PHE A 247 1.54 -13.85 4.92
N SER A 248 0.31 -14.16 5.26
CA SER A 248 -0.83 -14.20 4.36
C SER A 248 -1.87 -13.18 4.82
N GLY A 249 -2.77 -12.78 3.94
CA GLY A 249 -3.77 -11.81 4.33
C GLY A 249 -4.74 -11.41 3.22
N THR A 250 -5.51 -10.38 3.51
CA THR A 250 -6.42 -9.77 2.55
C THR A 250 -6.23 -8.27 2.48
N TRP A 251 -6.49 -7.72 1.31
CA TRP A 251 -6.51 -6.29 1.06
C TRP A 251 -7.84 -5.90 0.42
N GLY A 252 -8.56 -5.01 1.06
CA GLY A 252 -9.72 -4.33 0.52
C GLY A 252 -9.42 -2.85 0.29
N ARG A 253 -9.98 -2.27 -0.77
CA ARG A 253 -9.82 -0.83 -1.04
C ARG A 253 -11.07 -0.26 -1.65
N ILE A 254 -11.47 0.92 -1.17
CA ILE A 254 -12.48 1.77 -1.78
C ILE A 254 -11.77 3.03 -2.26
N THR A 255 -11.86 3.33 -3.54
CA THR A 255 -11.22 4.50 -4.16
C THR A 255 -12.08 5.01 -5.31
N PRO A 256 -12.02 6.28 -5.69
CA PRO A 256 -12.65 6.74 -6.93
C PRO A 256 -12.31 5.84 -8.11
N PHE A 257 -13.09 5.91 -9.18
CA PHE A 257 -12.76 5.21 -10.42
C PHE A 257 -11.33 5.55 -10.85
N LEU A 258 -10.62 4.54 -11.34
CA LEU A 258 -9.24 4.74 -11.78
C LEU A 258 -9.19 5.74 -12.94
N PRO A 259 -8.20 6.62 -13.01
CA PRO A 259 -8.13 7.67 -14.03
C PRO A 259 -8.30 7.15 -15.45
N TRP A 260 -7.66 6.02 -15.76
CA TRP A 260 -7.71 5.42 -17.08
C TRP A 260 -9.09 4.83 -17.45
N MET A 261 -9.98 4.62 -16.48
CA MET A 261 -11.38 4.21 -16.76
C MET A 261 -12.22 5.33 -17.36
N LEU A 262 -11.72 6.59 -17.31
CA LEU A 262 -12.37 7.79 -17.82
C LEU A 262 -13.78 8.03 -17.23
N MET A 263 -13.96 7.66 -15.97
CA MET A 263 -15.21 7.74 -15.23
C MET A 263 -15.12 8.66 -14.01
N GLY A 264 -14.16 9.56 -13.96
CA GLY A 264 -13.90 10.38 -12.77
C GLY A 264 -15.09 11.22 -12.30
N GLN A 265 -15.99 11.61 -13.21
CA GLN A 265 -17.20 12.39 -12.91
C GLN A 265 -18.45 11.51 -12.67
N GLU A 266 -18.36 10.19 -12.89
CA GLU A 266 -19.48 9.29 -12.67
C GLU A 266 -19.67 9.03 -11.16
N PRO A 267 -20.96 8.99 -10.69
CA PRO A 267 -21.24 8.62 -9.32
C PRO A 267 -20.86 7.16 -9.05
N GLY A 268 -20.04 6.94 -8.01
CA GLY A 268 -19.61 5.60 -7.63
C GLY A 268 -18.12 5.54 -7.29
N HIS A 269 -17.62 4.31 -7.23
CA HIS A 269 -16.23 4.05 -6.85
C HIS A 269 -15.79 2.65 -7.27
N CYS A 270 -14.48 2.41 -7.25
CA CYS A 270 -13.90 1.08 -7.32
C CYS A 270 -13.86 0.44 -5.94
N LEU A 271 -14.24 -0.84 -5.87
CA LEU A 271 -14.04 -1.71 -4.74
C LEU A 271 -13.03 -2.79 -5.12
N TYR A 272 -11.92 -2.85 -4.40
CA TYR A 272 -10.90 -3.89 -4.53
C TYR A 272 -11.12 -4.97 -3.51
N GLN A 273 -10.93 -6.21 -3.92
CA GLN A 273 -10.86 -7.36 -3.03
C GLN A 273 -9.73 -8.27 -3.50
N ALA A 274 -8.71 -8.41 -2.68
CA ALA A 274 -7.52 -9.16 -3.02
C ALA A 274 -7.00 -9.99 -1.85
N PHE A 275 -6.36 -11.10 -2.17
CA PHE A 275 -5.44 -11.80 -1.29
C PHE A 275 -4.07 -11.14 -1.41
N MET A 276 -3.30 -11.21 -0.34
CA MET A 276 -1.93 -10.73 -0.30
C MET A 276 -1.07 -11.65 0.58
N GLY A 277 0.23 -11.60 0.35
CA GLY A 277 1.16 -12.36 1.16
C GLY A 277 2.61 -12.02 0.87
N SER A 278 3.51 -12.74 1.56
CA SER A 278 4.95 -12.62 1.34
C SER A 278 5.67 -13.92 1.74
N GLY A 279 6.91 -14.08 1.28
CA GLY A 279 7.76 -15.23 1.61
C GLY A 279 7.55 -16.43 0.71
N GLU A 280 6.72 -16.30 -0.31
CA GLU A 280 6.48 -17.32 -1.34
C GLU A 280 7.23 -16.95 -2.62
N ASP A 281 7.49 -17.95 -3.46
CA ASP A 281 8.00 -17.74 -4.80
C ASP A 281 6.91 -17.13 -5.67
N LEU A 282 7.24 -16.09 -6.44
CA LEU A 282 6.27 -15.41 -7.32
C LEU A 282 5.60 -16.37 -8.31
N GLU A 283 6.29 -17.40 -8.76
CA GLU A 283 5.74 -18.43 -9.68
C GLU A 283 4.62 -19.27 -9.03
N GLN A 284 4.55 -19.32 -7.71
CA GLN A 284 3.49 -20.05 -6.99
C GLN A 284 2.20 -19.24 -6.87
N VAL A 285 2.28 -17.93 -6.96
CA VAL A 285 1.15 -17.02 -6.71
C VAL A 285 0.65 -16.30 -7.95
N HIS A 286 1.54 -16.02 -8.90
CA HIS A 286 1.18 -15.33 -10.14
C HIS A 286 1.13 -16.27 -11.35
N SER A 287 0.30 -15.92 -12.32
CA SER A 287 0.29 -16.61 -13.61
C SER A 287 1.58 -16.34 -14.38
N ARG A 288 2.01 -17.31 -15.20
CA ARG A 288 3.18 -17.15 -16.06
C ARG A 288 3.01 -15.95 -17.00
N GLN A 289 1.80 -15.71 -17.49
CA GLN A 289 1.48 -14.56 -18.36
C GLN A 289 1.82 -13.22 -17.69
N VAL A 290 1.47 -13.07 -16.41
CA VAL A 290 1.78 -11.84 -15.65
C VAL A 290 3.28 -11.70 -15.45
N LEU A 291 3.98 -12.78 -15.06
CA LEU A 291 5.44 -12.73 -14.83
C LEU A 291 6.21 -12.45 -16.11
N ASP A 292 5.87 -13.10 -17.23
CA ASP A 292 6.49 -12.86 -18.54
C ASP A 292 6.25 -11.41 -19.02
N TYR A 293 5.06 -10.86 -18.76
CA TYR A 293 4.79 -9.46 -19.10
C TYR A 293 5.66 -8.51 -18.27
N VAL A 294 5.81 -8.75 -16.96
CA VAL A 294 6.69 -7.94 -16.11
C VAL A 294 8.14 -8.09 -16.52
N GLU A 295 8.61 -9.31 -16.80
CA GLU A 295 9.98 -9.56 -17.26
C GLU A 295 10.29 -8.79 -18.56
N LYS A 296 9.35 -8.77 -19.49
CA LYS A 296 9.50 -8.09 -20.78
C LYS A 296 9.44 -6.56 -20.68
N HIS A 297 8.52 -6.01 -19.88
CA HIS A 297 8.20 -4.57 -19.89
C HIS A 297 8.73 -3.82 -18.66
N TYR A 298 8.94 -4.53 -17.55
CA TYR A 298 9.31 -3.97 -16.24
C TYR A 298 10.40 -4.79 -15.52
N PRO A 299 11.50 -5.24 -16.20
CA PRO A 299 12.45 -6.22 -15.65
C PRO A 299 13.11 -5.76 -14.34
N LYS A 300 13.27 -4.45 -14.13
CA LYS A 300 13.86 -3.92 -12.89
C LYS A 300 13.05 -4.23 -11.63
N TYR A 301 11.75 -4.56 -11.76
CA TYR A 301 10.88 -4.84 -10.62
C TYR A 301 11.10 -6.22 -9.98
N PHE A 302 11.94 -7.07 -10.56
CA PHE A 302 12.41 -8.29 -9.91
C PHE A 302 13.61 -8.07 -8.96
N THR A 303 14.15 -6.85 -8.89
CA THR A 303 15.28 -6.53 -8.03
C THR A 303 14.97 -5.29 -7.20
N ALA A 304 15.15 -5.39 -5.88
CA ALA A 304 14.98 -4.23 -5.00
C ALA A 304 16.02 -3.14 -5.32
N PRO A 305 15.70 -1.85 -5.11
CA PRO A 305 16.69 -0.79 -5.20
C PRO A 305 17.86 -1.03 -4.23
N GLU A 306 19.05 -0.57 -4.58
CA GLU A 306 20.27 -0.84 -3.79
C GLU A 306 20.41 0.08 -2.58
N THR A 307 19.97 1.33 -2.69
CA THR A 307 20.22 2.38 -1.69
C THR A 307 18.97 3.18 -1.38
N TYR A 308 18.85 3.61 -0.14
CA TYR A 308 17.84 4.57 0.30
C TYR A 308 18.31 6.00 0.03
N ASP A 309 17.49 6.77 -0.69
CA ASP A 309 17.68 8.21 -0.83
C ASP A 309 16.51 8.96 -0.18
N PRO A 310 16.70 9.60 0.98
CA PRO A 310 15.65 10.34 1.67
C PRO A 310 15.17 11.59 0.89
N ASN A 311 15.92 12.02 -0.12
CA ASN A 311 15.57 13.19 -0.93
C ASN A 311 14.73 12.84 -2.17
N THR A 312 14.68 11.57 -2.54
CA THR A 312 13.84 11.10 -3.64
C THR A 312 12.46 10.75 -3.10
N PRO A 313 11.42 11.56 -3.40
CA PRO A 313 10.07 11.27 -2.91
C PRO A 313 9.52 10.03 -3.60
N SER A 314 8.86 9.18 -2.82
CA SER A 314 8.00 8.16 -3.38
C SER A 314 6.73 8.81 -3.93
N LEU A 315 6.27 8.35 -5.09
CA LEU A 315 5.07 8.89 -5.74
C LEU A 315 3.99 7.79 -5.81
N SER A 316 2.75 8.19 -5.58
CA SER A 316 1.61 7.30 -5.79
C SER A 316 1.36 7.09 -7.29
N SER A 317 0.64 6.00 -7.61
CA SER A 317 0.23 5.74 -9.00
C SER A 317 -0.58 6.90 -9.60
N LEU A 318 -1.34 7.65 -8.79
CA LEU A 318 -2.09 8.83 -9.23
C LEU A 318 -1.18 10.00 -9.57
N GLU A 319 -0.15 10.24 -8.76
CA GLU A 319 0.86 11.29 -9.02
C GLU A 319 1.70 10.95 -10.25
N LEU A 320 2.11 9.69 -10.39
CA LEU A 320 2.81 9.21 -11.58
C LEU A 320 1.93 9.36 -12.82
N TYR A 321 0.66 9.01 -12.75
CA TYR A 321 -0.29 9.25 -13.84
C TYR A 321 -0.34 10.73 -14.25
N ALA A 322 -0.41 11.64 -13.27
CA ALA A 322 -0.46 13.08 -13.51
C ALA A 322 0.83 13.66 -14.13
N ILE A 323 1.98 13.01 -13.89
CA ILE A 323 3.30 13.43 -14.38
C ILE A 323 3.57 12.85 -15.77
N GLU A 324 3.25 11.59 -15.98
CA GLU A 324 3.66 10.82 -17.16
C GLU A 324 2.62 10.84 -18.29
N ARG A 325 1.41 11.33 -18.03
CA ARG A 325 0.30 11.28 -18.97
C ARG A 325 -0.22 12.66 -19.32
N GLU A 326 -0.92 12.72 -20.44
CA GLU A 326 -1.71 13.88 -20.85
C GLU A 326 -3.20 13.57 -20.69
N PRO A 327 -4.03 14.61 -20.44
CA PRO A 327 -5.48 14.44 -20.38
C PRO A 327 -6.05 13.83 -21.65
N PHE A 328 -7.06 13.01 -21.48
CA PHE A 328 -7.77 12.41 -22.61
C PHE A 328 -8.34 13.50 -23.53
N GLN A 329 -8.06 13.41 -24.82
CA GLN A 329 -8.53 14.29 -25.88
C GLN A 329 -9.62 13.54 -26.65
N GLY A 330 -10.84 13.48 -26.09
CA GLY A 330 -11.97 12.81 -26.70
C GLY A 330 -12.91 13.74 -27.44
#